data_1ec41b1bf077a923cb13e9ee752451a4
#
_entry.id   1ec41b1bf077a923cb13e9ee752451a4
#
_cell.length_a   1.000
_cell.length_b   1.000
_cell.length_c   1.000
_cell.angle_alpha   90.00
_cell.angle_beta   90.00
_cell.angle_gamma   90.00
#
_symmetry.space_group_name_H-M   'P 1'
#
loop_
_entity.id
_entity.type
_entity.pdbx_description
1 polymer ?
#
loop_
_entity_poly.entity_id
_entity_poly.type
_entity_poly.pdbx_seq_one_letter_code
_entity_poly.pdbx_strand_id
1 'polypeptide(L)'
;PLLYGFEFSDFRIVDEVIKEHEGCIALLFDEIQIVDGWEVYIRGKLDEGFYVGITGSNASMLSRELGTKLTGRHITKELFPFSYAEYCGFTGKTIGDSSLYDYLHQGGFPQYLQLDDQDVLTDLVNDIVYRDIAVRYNIRDDHSLKSLLAYLMGNVGNLVSATKLKQILGMKSTSTVSDYFSYFEQTYLINFVPKFSYSYKAQLLNPKKVYCVDNGVV
;
A
#
# COMPACT_ATOMS: atom_id res chain seq x y z
N PRO A 1 -8.26 14.35 -4.01
CA PRO A 1 -8.45 15.65 -3.33
C PRO A 1 -9.87 16.16 -3.44
N LEU A 2 -10.65 15.69 -4.42
CA LEU A 2 -12.01 16.16 -4.67
C LEU A 2 -13.08 15.55 -3.76
N LEU A 3 -12.76 14.50 -3.01
CA LEU A 3 -13.70 13.81 -2.12
C LEU A 3 -13.51 14.15 -0.62
N TYR A 4 -12.72 15.16 -0.30
CA TYR A 4 -12.58 15.62 1.09
C TYR A 4 -13.94 16.14 1.59
N GLY A 5 -14.53 15.48 2.61
CA GLY A 5 -15.86 15.78 3.12
C GLY A 5 -17.00 15.18 2.31
N PHE A 6 -16.72 14.26 1.36
CA PHE A 6 -17.75 13.53 0.64
C PHE A 6 -18.33 12.45 1.55
N GLU A 7 -19.64 12.48 1.73
CA GLU A 7 -20.38 11.52 2.54
C GLU A 7 -21.21 10.57 1.66
N PHE A 8 -21.73 9.50 2.24
CA PHE A 8 -22.59 8.55 1.51
C PHE A 8 -23.77 9.21 0.79
N SER A 9 -24.36 10.23 1.40
CA SER A 9 -25.48 11.00 0.82
C SER A 9 -25.10 11.72 -0.49
N ASP A 10 -23.82 11.98 -0.71
CA ASP A 10 -23.34 12.72 -1.88
C ASP A 10 -23.17 11.83 -3.11
N PHE A 11 -23.29 10.50 -2.97
CA PHE A 11 -23.37 9.61 -4.14
C PHE A 11 -24.53 9.95 -5.09
N ARG A 12 -25.58 10.63 -4.61
CA ARG A 12 -26.62 11.20 -5.47
C ARG A 12 -26.08 12.15 -6.56
N ILE A 13 -24.99 12.88 -6.25
CA ILE A 13 -24.32 13.76 -7.22
C ILE A 13 -23.69 12.91 -8.32
N VAL A 14 -23.09 11.77 -7.96
CA VAL A 14 -22.53 10.82 -8.93
C VAL A 14 -23.66 10.27 -9.82
N ASP A 15 -24.83 9.97 -9.26
CA ASP A 15 -25.99 9.50 -10.03
C ASP A 15 -26.52 10.58 -11.01
N GLU A 16 -26.47 11.84 -10.63
CA GLU A 16 -26.82 12.95 -11.51
C GLU A 16 -25.82 13.04 -12.68
N VAL A 17 -24.53 13.00 -12.40
CA VAL A 17 -23.48 13.00 -13.42
C VAL A 17 -23.60 11.80 -14.37
N ILE A 18 -23.90 10.61 -13.85
CA ILE A 18 -24.11 9.40 -14.69
C ILE A 18 -25.29 9.65 -15.67
N LYS A 19 -26.37 10.27 -15.23
CA LYS A 19 -27.53 10.57 -16.09
C LYS A 19 -27.23 11.57 -17.19
N GLU A 20 -26.31 12.49 -16.94
CA GLU A 20 -25.86 13.47 -17.95
C GLU A 20 -24.96 12.85 -19.04
N HIS A 21 -24.39 11.68 -18.77
CA HIS A 21 -23.49 10.97 -19.68
C HIS A 21 -24.19 9.75 -20.30
N GLU A 22 -25.01 9.99 -21.33
CA GLU A 22 -25.67 8.91 -22.07
C GLU A 22 -24.65 7.89 -22.59
N GLY A 23 -24.93 6.58 -22.34
CA GLY A 23 -24.06 5.47 -22.75
C GLY A 23 -22.91 5.17 -21.82
N CYS A 24 -22.86 5.78 -20.63
CA CYS A 24 -21.92 5.40 -19.58
C CYS A 24 -22.17 3.93 -19.16
N ILE A 25 -21.17 3.07 -19.32
CA ILE A 25 -21.24 1.64 -18.97
C ILE A 25 -20.24 1.26 -17.88
N ALA A 26 -19.29 2.13 -17.55
CA ALA A 26 -18.22 1.87 -16.58
C ALA A 26 -17.99 3.06 -15.65
N LEU A 27 -17.78 2.75 -14.38
CA LEU A 27 -17.50 3.72 -13.32
C LEU A 27 -16.13 3.41 -12.71
N LEU A 28 -15.29 4.42 -12.55
CA LEU A 28 -13.98 4.28 -11.91
C LEU A 28 -13.94 5.18 -10.68
N PHE A 29 -13.70 4.57 -9.53
CA PHE A 29 -13.58 5.28 -8.25
C PHE A 29 -12.17 5.10 -7.70
N ASP A 30 -11.52 6.22 -7.42
CA ASP A 30 -10.18 6.27 -6.83
C ASP A 30 -10.29 6.54 -5.34
N GLU A 31 -9.56 5.75 -4.51
CA GLU A 31 -9.54 5.86 -3.05
C GLU A 31 -10.94 5.82 -2.40
N ILE A 32 -11.85 4.98 -2.92
CA ILE A 32 -13.27 4.98 -2.52
C ILE A 32 -13.48 4.65 -1.04
N GLN A 33 -12.53 3.98 -0.39
CA GLN A 33 -12.61 3.60 1.03
C GLN A 33 -12.63 4.79 2.00
N ILE A 34 -12.42 6.00 1.51
CA ILE A 34 -12.57 7.21 2.34
C ILE A 34 -14.04 7.53 2.67
N VAL A 35 -14.99 6.94 1.94
CA VAL A 35 -16.43 7.18 2.12
C VAL A 35 -17.05 5.98 2.84
N ASP A 36 -17.52 6.17 4.06
CA ASP A 36 -18.18 5.10 4.81
C ASP A 36 -19.41 4.58 4.08
N GLY A 37 -19.54 3.26 3.98
CA GLY A 37 -20.68 2.61 3.33
C GLY A 37 -20.62 2.56 1.79
N TRP A 38 -19.51 2.96 1.19
CA TRP A 38 -19.29 2.96 -0.26
C TRP A 38 -19.68 1.64 -0.95
N GLU A 39 -19.47 0.53 -0.26
CA GLU A 39 -19.75 -0.81 -0.79
C GLU A 39 -21.24 -1.06 -1.08
N VAL A 40 -22.14 -0.37 -0.36
CA VAL A 40 -23.59 -0.44 -0.62
C VAL A 40 -23.92 0.25 -1.94
N TYR A 41 -23.30 1.41 -2.18
CA TYR A 41 -23.47 2.15 -3.44
C TYR A 41 -22.92 1.36 -4.63
N ILE A 42 -21.68 0.84 -4.51
CA ILE A 42 -21.06 0.03 -5.57
C ILE A 42 -21.88 -1.19 -5.90
N ARG A 43 -22.44 -1.88 -4.89
CA ARG A 43 -23.32 -3.03 -5.10
C ARG A 43 -24.55 -2.65 -5.92
N GLY A 44 -25.14 -1.49 -5.60
CA GLY A 44 -26.28 -0.96 -6.38
C GLY A 44 -25.90 -0.75 -7.85
N LYS A 45 -24.74 -0.15 -8.11
CA LYS A 45 -24.28 0.10 -9.49
C LYS A 45 -23.96 -1.19 -10.26
N LEU A 46 -23.42 -2.20 -9.59
CA LEU A 46 -23.23 -3.54 -10.18
C LEU A 46 -24.57 -4.22 -10.50
N ASP A 47 -25.58 -4.06 -9.64
CA ASP A 47 -26.93 -4.60 -9.87
C ASP A 47 -27.67 -3.84 -10.99
N GLU A 48 -27.33 -2.57 -11.22
CA GLU A 48 -27.78 -1.75 -12.38
C GLU A 48 -27.07 -2.16 -13.69
N GLY A 49 -26.00 -2.97 -13.63
CA GLY A 49 -25.28 -3.47 -14.80
C GLY A 49 -24.04 -2.69 -15.20
N PHE A 50 -23.57 -1.76 -14.35
CA PHE A 50 -22.31 -1.05 -14.61
C PHE A 50 -21.09 -1.94 -14.37
N TYR A 51 -20.06 -1.76 -15.18
CA TYR A 51 -18.70 -2.20 -14.85
C TYR A 51 -18.09 -1.22 -13.85
N VAL A 52 -17.58 -1.72 -12.74
CA VAL A 52 -17.04 -0.85 -11.70
C VAL A 52 -15.59 -1.22 -11.42
N GLY A 53 -14.69 -0.24 -11.57
CA GLY A 53 -13.31 -0.29 -11.12
C GLY A 53 -13.15 0.56 -9.85
N ILE A 54 -12.47 0.01 -8.86
CA ILE A 54 -12.15 0.74 -7.62
C ILE A 54 -10.66 0.63 -7.33
N THR A 55 -10.08 1.68 -6.81
CA THR A 55 -8.71 1.66 -6.29
C THR A 55 -8.70 1.98 -4.81
N GLY A 56 -7.59 1.66 -4.16
CA GLY A 56 -7.32 2.03 -2.78
C GLY A 56 -5.92 1.64 -2.36
N SER A 57 -5.32 2.46 -1.51
CA SER A 57 -3.96 2.31 -1.01
C SER A 57 -3.78 1.20 0.03
N ASN A 58 -4.88 0.61 0.54
CA ASN A 58 -4.84 -0.41 1.59
C ASN A 58 -5.53 -1.71 1.19
N ALA A 59 -4.73 -2.71 0.83
CA ALA A 59 -5.21 -4.01 0.42
C ALA A 59 -6.03 -4.75 1.51
N SER A 60 -5.67 -4.60 2.78
CA SER A 60 -6.35 -5.32 3.86
C SER A 60 -7.75 -4.79 4.12
N MET A 61 -7.94 -3.47 3.99
CA MET A 61 -9.24 -2.83 4.13
C MET A 61 -10.16 -3.20 2.96
N LEU A 62 -9.67 -3.00 1.74
CA LEU A 62 -10.42 -3.37 0.54
C LEU A 62 -10.76 -4.86 0.50
N SER A 63 -9.81 -5.75 0.77
CA SER A 63 -10.05 -7.20 0.78
C SER A 63 -11.06 -7.63 1.83
N ARG A 64 -11.05 -7.01 3.01
CA ARG A 64 -11.99 -7.31 4.10
C ARG A 64 -13.40 -6.85 3.77
N GLU A 65 -13.54 -5.66 3.25
CA GLU A 65 -14.84 -5.08 2.88
C GLU A 65 -15.41 -5.75 1.63
N LEU A 66 -14.59 -5.96 0.60
CA LEU A 66 -14.98 -6.68 -0.61
C LEU A 66 -15.34 -8.15 -0.30
N GLY A 67 -14.55 -8.83 0.52
CA GLY A 67 -14.79 -10.23 0.87
C GLY A 67 -16.08 -10.44 1.64
N THR A 68 -16.51 -9.49 2.48
CA THR A 68 -17.72 -9.60 3.29
C THR A 68 -18.97 -9.06 2.59
N LYS A 69 -18.85 -7.98 1.82
CA LYS A 69 -20.00 -7.24 1.30
C LYS A 69 -20.24 -7.37 -0.21
N LEU A 70 -19.19 -7.69 -0.99
CA LEU A 70 -19.26 -7.93 -2.44
C LEU A 70 -18.86 -9.37 -2.83
N THR A 71 -19.14 -10.34 -1.96
CA THR A 71 -18.73 -11.74 -2.07
C THR A 71 -18.98 -12.30 -3.47
N GLY A 72 -17.91 -12.79 -4.12
CA GLY A 72 -17.97 -13.49 -5.40
C GLY A 72 -18.17 -12.62 -6.66
N ARG A 73 -18.23 -11.28 -6.50
CA ARG A 73 -18.49 -10.35 -7.62
C ARG A 73 -17.32 -9.42 -7.94
N HIS A 74 -16.10 -9.74 -7.50
CA HIS A 74 -14.94 -8.91 -7.75
C HIS A 74 -13.71 -9.72 -8.16
N ILE A 75 -12.81 -9.07 -8.86
CA ILE A 75 -11.47 -9.56 -9.17
C ILE A 75 -10.51 -8.53 -8.60
N THR A 76 -9.64 -8.97 -7.70
CA THR A 76 -8.61 -8.12 -7.12
C THR A 76 -7.32 -8.25 -7.92
N LYS A 77 -6.70 -7.11 -8.20
CA LYS A 77 -5.35 -7.01 -8.75
C LYS A 77 -4.51 -6.12 -7.85
N GLU A 78 -3.34 -6.59 -7.47
CA GLU A 78 -2.35 -5.81 -6.75
C GLU A 78 -1.36 -5.24 -7.75
N LEU A 79 -1.10 -3.92 -7.62
CA LEU A 79 -0.11 -3.21 -8.44
C LEU A 79 1.12 -2.94 -7.58
N PHE A 80 2.26 -3.38 -8.07
CA PHE A 80 3.57 -3.13 -7.48
C PHE A 80 4.34 -2.14 -8.35
N PRO A 81 5.42 -1.51 -7.83
CA PRO A 81 6.38 -0.83 -8.67
C PRO A 81 6.84 -1.73 -9.82
N PHE A 82 7.34 -1.15 -10.90
CA PHE A 82 7.78 -1.91 -12.08
C PHE A 82 8.77 -3.01 -11.72
N SER A 83 8.53 -4.20 -12.24
CA SER A 83 9.54 -5.25 -12.30
C SER A 83 10.70 -4.82 -13.19
N TYR A 84 11.84 -5.50 -13.09
CA TYR A 84 13.00 -5.17 -13.92
C TYR A 84 12.68 -5.18 -15.43
N ALA A 85 11.85 -6.11 -15.89
CA ALA A 85 11.46 -6.16 -17.30
C ALA A 85 10.59 -4.95 -17.69
N GLU A 86 9.65 -4.55 -16.86
CA GLU A 86 8.80 -3.36 -17.06
C GLU A 86 9.63 -2.07 -17.00
N TYR A 87 10.58 -1.98 -16.05
CA TYR A 87 11.56 -0.89 -15.97
C TYR A 87 12.33 -0.73 -17.28
N CYS A 88 12.88 -1.83 -17.82
CA CYS A 88 13.59 -1.78 -19.10
C CYS A 88 12.67 -1.33 -20.25
N GLY A 89 11.43 -1.84 -20.30
CA GLY A 89 10.45 -1.44 -21.30
C GLY A 89 10.07 0.04 -21.19
N PHE A 90 9.89 0.55 -19.98
CA PHE A 90 9.51 1.93 -19.71
C PHE A 90 10.65 2.92 -20.02
N THR A 91 11.88 2.57 -19.63
CA THR A 91 13.06 3.43 -19.80
C THR A 91 13.75 3.27 -21.17
N GLY A 92 13.30 2.32 -22.01
CA GLY A 92 13.94 2.01 -23.29
C GLY A 92 15.31 1.33 -23.17
N LYS A 93 15.65 0.81 -21.98
CA LYS A 93 16.94 0.13 -21.74
C LYS A 93 16.87 -1.33 -22.17
N THR A 94 17.98 -1.85 -22.65
CA THR A 94 18.12 -3.29 -22.92
C THR A 94 18.41 -4.05 -21.64
N ILE A 95 17.86 -5.28 -21.52
CA ILE A 95 18.14 -6.17 -20.41
C ILE A 95 19.62 -6.53 -20.38
N GLY A 96 20.31 -6.30 -19.24
CA GLY A 96 21.75 -6.56 -19.08
C GLY A 96 22.25 -6.03 -17.73
N ASP A 97 23.53 -6.28 -17.43
CA ASP A 97 24.12 -5.96 -16.13
C ASP A 97 24.04 -4.46 -15.79
N SER A 98 24.28 -3.58 -16.77
CA SER A 98 24.20 -2.13 -16.54
C SER A 98 22.80 -1.67 -16.17
N SER A 99 21.78 -2.10 -16.92
CA SER A 99 20.39 -1.73 -16.64
C SER A 99 19.86 -2.38 -15.36
N LEU A 100 20.36 -3.58 -15.01
CA LEU A 100 20.05 -4.20 -13.73
C LEU A 100 20.64 -3.41 -12.56
N TYR A 101 21.90 -2.95 -12.71
CA TYR A 101 22.51 -2.08 -11.71
C TYR A 101 21.70 -0.79 -11.51
N ASP A 102 21.30 -0.13 -12.59
CA ASP A 102 20.47 1.07 -12.54
C ASP A 102 19.13 0.79 -11.84
N TYR A 103 18.46 -0.31 -12.20
CA TYR A 103 17.20 -0.70 -11.58
C TYR A 103 17.32 -0.97 -10.06
N LEU A 104 18.42 -1.62 -9.65
CA LEU A 104 18.67 -1.88 -8.23
C LEU A 104 18.92 -0.60 -7.41
N HIS A 105 19.34 0.49 -8.06
CA HIS A 105 19.56 1.78 -7.39
C HIS A 105 18.36 2.72 -7.50
N GLN A 106 17.69 2.75 -8.65
CA GLN A 106 16.58 3.67 -8.89
C GLN A 106 15.24 3.10 -8.44
N GLY A 107 15.11 1.77 -8.42
CA GLY A 107 13.83 1.12 -8.21
C GLY A 107 12.92 1.17 -9.42
N GLY A 108 11.64 0.89 -9.21
CA GLY A 108 10.62 0.75 -10.25
C GLY A 108 9.40 1.66 -10.09
N PHE A 109 9.43 2.70 -9.25
CA PHE A 109 8.31 3.62 -9.14
C PHE A 109 8.14 4.46 -10.42
N PRO A 110 7.00 4.31 -11.16
CA PRO A 110 6.82 4.93 -12.46
C PRO A 110 6.97 6.46 -12.44
N GLN A 111 6.38 7.12 -11.43
CA GLN A 111 6.41 8.57 -11.31
C GLN A 111 7.82 9.10 -11.07
N TYR A 112 8.60 8.42 -10.23
CA TYR A 112 10.00 8.75 -10.02
C TYR A 112 10.81 8.60 -11.30
N LEU A 113 10.65 7.47 -12.01
CA LEU A 113 11.34 7.20 -13.26
C LEU A 113 10.98 8.20 -14.39
N GLN A 114 9.79 8.79 -14.32
CA GLN A 114 9.34 9.79 -15.29
C GLN A 114 9.87 11.18 -15.00
N LEU A 115 9.91 11.58 -13.73
CA LEU A 115 10.27 12.94 -13.29
C LEU A 115 11.76 13.08 -12.97
N ASP A 116 12.44 11.98 -12.67
CA ASP A 116 13.84 11.91 -12.21
C ASP A 116 14.10 12.84 -11.01
N ASP A 117 13.13 12.86 -10.07
CA ASP A 117 13.13 13.72 -8.89
C ASP A 117 12.99 12.89 -7.63
N GLN A 118 14.03 12.88 -6.79
CA GLN A 118 14.09 12.11 -5.55
C GLN A 118 13.01 12.53 -4.53
N ASP A 119 12.57 13.78 -4.58
CA ASP A 119 11.54 14.29 -3.66
C ASP A 119 10.22 13.52 -3.83
N VAL A 120 9.95 13.00 -5.03
CA VAL A 120 8.78 12.14 -5.30
C VAL A 120 8.73 10.91 -4.40
N LEU A 121 9.87 10.23 -4.20
CA LEU A 121 9.93 9.05 -3.33
C LEU A 121 9.89 9.42 -1.85
N THR A 122 10.54 10.52 -1.50
CA THR A 122 10.53 11.07 -0.14
C THR A 122 9.11 11.46 0.29
N ASP A 123 8.39 12.17 -0.56
CA ASP A 123 7.00 12.57 -0.32
C ASP A 123 6.08 11.37 -0.25
N LEU A 124 6.25 10.39 -1.15
CA LEU A 124 5.48 9.15 -1.12
C LEU A 124 5.63 8.41 0.22
N VAL A 125 6.86 8.23 0.70
CA VAL A 125 7.12 7.56 1.99
C VAL A 125 6.53 8.35 3.15
N ASN A 126 6.67 9.68 3.14
CA ASN A 126 6.10 10.56 4.17
C ASN A 126 4.56 10.48 4.17
N ASP A 127 3.92 10.51 3.01
CA ASP A 127 2.47 10.39 2.87
C ASP A 127 1.96 9.04 3.41
N ILE A 128 2.62 7.94 3.06
CA ILE A 128 2.28 6.61 3.59
C ILE A 128 2.40 6.60 5.11
N VAL A 129 3.52 7.07 5.66
CA VAL A 129 3.76 7.06 7.12
C VAL A 129 2.76 7.95 7.86
N TYR A 130 2.51 9.15 7.36
CA TYR A 130 1.65 10.12 8.05
C TYR A 130 0.18 9.81 7.83
N ARG A 131 -0.28 9.78 6.56
CA ARG A 131 -1.69 9.67 6.21
C ARG A 131 -2.23 8.25 6.38
N ASP A 132 -1.49 7.26 5.82
CA ASP A 132 -2.00 5.90 5.76
C ASP A 132 -1.70 5.09 7.03
N ILE A 133 -0.74 5.52 7.85
CA ILE A 133 -0.41 4.85 9.12
C ILE A 133 -0.75 5.74 10.31
N ALA A 134 -0.05 6.88 10.52
CA ALA A 134 -0.16 7.63 11.76
C ALA A 134 -1.57 8.17 12.01
N VAL A 135 -2.19 8.80 11.02
CA VAL A 135 -3.56 9.33 11.13
C VAL A 135 -4.57 8.19 11.27
N ARG A 136 -4.49 7.16 10.42
CA ARG A 136 -5.42 6.03 10.39
C ARG A 136 -5.47 5.28 11.71
N TYR A 137 -4.31 4.99 12.31
CA TYR A 137 -4.21 4.23 13.57
C TYR A 137 -4.10 5.12 14.80
N ASN A 138 -4.33 6.43 14.64
CA ASN A 138 -4.27 7.42 15.73
C ASN A 138 -2.97 7.32 16.54
N ILE A 139 -1.83 7.22 15.84
CA ILE A 139 -0.51 7.12 16.44
C ILE A 139 -0.08 8.51 16.92
N ARG A 140 0.14 8.64 18.23
CA ARG A 140 0.60 9.90 18.82
C ARG A 140 2.12 10.06 18.80
N ASP A 141 2.85 8.95 18.77
CA ASP A 141 4.31 8.90 18.77
C ASP A 141 4.81 8.54 17.36
N ASP A 142 4.77 9.51 16.47
CA ASP A 142 5.25 9.37 15.09
C ASP A 142 6.78 9.26 15.01
N HIS A 143 7.49 9.75 16.02
CA HIS A 143 8.95 9.64 16.10
C HIS A 143 9.39 8.18 16.18
N SER A 144 8.76 7.38 17.07
CA SER A 144 9.07 5.95 17.18
C SER A 144 8.73 5.19 15.91
N LEU A 145 7.62 5.55 15.23
CA LEU A 145 7.22 4.96 13.95
C LEU A 145 8.27 5.23 12.87
N LYS A 146 8.69 6.48 12.70
CA LYS A 146 9.71 6.91 11.72
C LYS A 146 11.08 6.30 12.01
N SER A 147 11.48 6.26 13.29
CA SER A 147 12.75 5.65 13.70
C SER A 147 12.79 4.15 13.40
N LEU A 148 11.65 3.46 13.60
CA LEU A 148 11.52 2.06 13.27
C LEU A 148 11.60 1.84 11.76
N LEU A 149 10.90 2.65 10.96
CA LEU A 149 10.97 2.58 9.51
C LEU A 149 12.40 2.80 9.01
N ALA A 150 13.06 3.86 9.44
CA ALA A 150 14.45 4.15 9.05
C ALA A 150 15.40 2.99 9.40
N TYR A 151 15.21 2.36 10.57
CA TYR A 151 15.98 1.18 10.92
C TYR A 151 15.71 0.00 9.97
N LEU A 152 14.44 -0.25 9.63
CA LEU A 152 14.07 -1.35 8.73
C LEU A 152 14.62 -1.13 7.32
N MET A 153 14.52 0.08 6.79
CA MET A 153 15.06 0.46 5.48
C MET A 153 16.59 0.30 5.43
N GLY A 154 17.29 0.74 6.47
CA GLY A 154 18.75 0.55 6.57
C GLY A 154 19.21 -0.90 6.84
N ASN A 155 18.28 -1.84 7.02
CA ASN A 155 18.58 -3.26 7.32
C ASN A 155 17.90 -4.23 6.34
N VAL A 156 17.65 -3.82 5.12
CA VAL A 156 17.06 -4.67 4.07
C VAL A 156 17.88 -5.95 3.89
N GLY A 157 17.19 -7.10 3.81
CA GLY A 157 17.79 -8.42 3.71
C GLY A 157 18.25 -9.02 5.05
N ASN A 158 18.33 -8.24 6.13
CA ASN A 158 18.75 -8.68 7.46
C ASN A 158 17.58 -9.23 8.28
N LEU A 159 17.93 -9.99 9.33
CA LEU A 159 16.97 -10.54 10.28
C LEU A 159 16.60 -9.48 11.33
N VAL A 160 15.31 -9.23 11.49
CA VAL A 160 14.75 -8.34 12.50
C VAL A 160 13.78 -9.09 13.42
N SER A 161 13.69 -8.65 14.67
CA SER A 161 12.68 -9.14 15.61
C SER A 161 12.14 -7.99 16.45
N ALA A 162 10.84 -8.05 16.74
CA ALA A 162 10.18 -7.00 17.52
C ALA A 162 10.81 -6.82 18.91
N THR A 163 11.23 -7.91 19.57
CA THR A 163 11.88 -7.86 20.89
C THR A 163 13.21 -7.11 20.84
N LYS A 164 14.05 -7.39 19.84
CA LYS A 164 15.34 -6.72 19.68
C LYS A 164 15.16 -5.24 19.33
N LEU A 165 14.24 -4.93 18.43
CA LEU A 165 13.97 -3.56 18.00
C LEU A 165 13.36 -2.72 19.11
N LYS A 166 12.49 -3.29 19.95
CA LYS A 166 12.03 -2.62 21.17
C LYS A 166 13.18 -2.11 22.01
N GLN A 167 14.22 -2.94 22.20
CA GLN A 167 15.38 -2.58 23.04
C GLN A 167 16.25 -1.51 22.37
N ILE A 168 16.56 -1.67 21.07
CA ILE A 168 17.41 -0.76 20.30
C ILE A 168 16.79 0.65 20.23
N LEU A 169 15.47 0.71 19.97
CA LEU A 169 14.75 1.98 19.74
C LEU A 169 14.10 2.54 21.01
N GLY A 170 14.27 1.90 22.17
CA GLY A 170 13.69 2.36 23.43
C GLY A 170 12.15 2.34 23.46
N MET A 171 11.50 1.51 22.62
CA MET A 171 10.04 1.48 22.51
C MET A 171 9.40 0.83 23.73
N LYS A 172 8.18 1.26 24.06
CA LYS A 172 7.48 0.85 25.31
C LYS A 172 7.16 -0.63 25.35
N SER A 173 6.72 -1.23 24.25
CA SER A 173 6.32 -2.63 24.23
C SER A 173 6.67 -3.35 22.92
N THR A 174 6.85 -4.67 23.00
CA THR A 174 7.05 -5.52 21.82
C THR A 174 5.78 -5.58 20.96
N SER A 175 4.60 -5.49 21.57
CA SER A 175 3.34 -5.44 20.81
C SER A 175 3.29 -4.21 19.91
N THR A 176 3.66 -3.04 20.41
CA THR A 176 3.72 -1.81 19.58
C THR A 176 4.62 -1.96 18.36
N VAL A 177 5.79 -2.60 18.52
CA VAL A 177 6.67 -2.89 17.37
C VAL A 177 6.00 -3.84 16.38
N SER A 178 5.31 -4.87 16.88
CA SER A 178 4.59 -5.83 16.04
C SER A 178 3.40 -5.18 15.32
N ASP A 179 2.70 -4.26 15.98
CA ASP A 179 1.61 -3.49 15.36
C ASP A 179 2.16 -2.62 14.22
N TYR A 180 3.29 -1.93 14.44
CA TYR A 180 3.94 -1.13 13.40
C TYR A 180 4.43 -1.98 12.23
N PHE A 181 4.96 -3.18 12.49
CA PHE A 181 5.26 -4.13 11.41
C PHE A 181 4.03 -4.43 10.55
N SER A 182 2.90 -4.72 11.20
CA SER A 182 1.66 -4.98 10.50
C SER A 182 1.18 -3.78 9.69
N TYR A 183 1.33 -2.56 10.20
CA TYR A 183 0.96 -1.34 9.48
C TYR A 183 1.82 -1.13 8.23
N PHE A 184 3.14 -1.34 8.34
CA PHE A 184 4.03 -1.26 7.17
C PHE A 184 3.73 -2.35 6.12
N GLU A 185 3.36 -3.56 6.54
CA GLU A 185 2.94 -4.61 5.61
C GLU A 185 1.62 -4.26 4.91
N GLN A 186 0.65 -3.70 5.64
CA GLN A 186 -0.65 -3.32 5.08
C GLN A 186 -0.57 -2.18 4.07
N THR A 187 0.43 -1.33 4.17
CA THR A 187 0.71 -0.26 3.20
C THR A 187 1.68 -0.68 2.10
N TYR A 188 2.06 -1.96 2.05
CA TYR A 188 3.06 -2.51 1.13
C TYR A 188 4.47 -1.92 1.24
N LEU A 189 4.71 -0.96 2.13
CA LEU A 189 6.01 -0.28 2.23
C LEU A 189 7.13 -1.24 2.61
N ILE A 190 6.84 -2.16 3.54
CA ILE A 190 7.77 -3.17 4.04
C ILE A 190 7.14 -4.56 3.98
N ASN A 191 7.92 -5.53 3.56
CA ASN A 191 7.58 -6.94 3.55
C ASN A 191 8.47 -7.72 4.52
N PHE A 192 7.87 -8.60 5.33
CA PHE A 192 8.60 -9.47 6.25
C PHE A 192 8.52 -10.92 5.80
N VAL A 193 9.67 -11.50 5.50
CA VAL A 193 9.78 -12.91 5.09
C VAL A 193 10.14 -13.75 6.30
N PRO A 194 9.21 -14.61 6.80
CA PRO A 194 9.48 -15.48 7.93
C PRO A 194 10.45 -16.60 7.56
N LYS A 195 11.21 -17.08 8.56
CA LYS A 195 12.00 -18.29 8.38
C LYS A 195 11.07 -19.48 8.16
N PHE A 196 11.34 -20.28 7.13
CA PHE A 196 10.59 -21.51 6.90
C PHE A 196 10.66 -22.43 8.11
N SER A 197 9.52 -22.96 8.53
CA SER A 197 9.39 -23.98 9.58
C SER A 197 8.09 -24.76 9.38
N TYR A 198 8.08 -26.05 9.67
CA TYR A 198 6.85 -26.84 9.73
C TYR A 198 5.95 -26.44 10.90
N SER A 199 6.49 -25.79 11.93
CA SER A 199 5.73 -25.24 13.04
C SER A 199 5.31 -23.80 12.75
N TYR A 200 4.01 -23.54 12.58
CA TYR A 200 3.45 -22.20 12.41
C TYR A 200 3.83 -21.27 13.58
N LYS A 201 3.81 -21.80 14.83
CA LYS A 201 4.26 -21.04 16.00
C LYS A 201 5.73 -20.59 15.87
N ALA A 202 6.59 -21.44 15.36
CA ALA A 202 7.98 -21.08 15.14
C ALA A 202 8.14 -20.01 14.04
N GLN A 203 7.35 -20.07 12.96
CA GLN A 203 7.35 -19.01 11.93
C GLN A 203 6.96 -17.65 12.50
N LEU A 204 5.96 -17.59 13.39
CA LEU A 204 5.51 -16.34 14.01
C LEU A 204 6.55 -15.76 14.99
N LEU A 205 7.24 -16.60 15.76
CA LEU A 205 8.13 -16.15 16.83
C LEU A 205 9.57 -15.88 16.38
N ASN A 206 9.99 -16.52 15.28
CA ASN A 206 11.35 -16.34 14.77
C ASN A 206 11.56 -14.95 14.16
N PRO A 207 12.81 -14.44 14.18
CA PRO A 207 13.16 -13.26 13.42
C PRO A 207 12.82 -13.44 11.93
N LYS A 208 12.36 -12.34 11.30
CA LYS A 208 11.99 -12.30 9.89
C LYS A 208 13.03 -11.50 9.11
N LYS A 209 13.25 -11.81 7.84
CA LYS A 209 13.97 -10.91 6.94
C LYS A 209 13.06 -9.74 6.53
N VAL A 210 13.63 -8.55 6.46
CA VAL A 210 12.92 -7.35 6.04
C VAL A 210 13.30 -6.97 4.60
N TYR A 211 12.30 -6.57 3.82
CA TYR A 211 12.47 -6.06 2.47
C TYR A 211 11.56 -4.86 2.25
N CYS A 212 12.03 -3.84 1.54
CA CYS A 212 11.18 -2.75 1.05
C CYS A 212 10.44 -3.19 -0.22
N VAL A 213 9.32 -2.57 -0.51
CA VAL A 213 8.55 -2.82 -1.75
C VAL A 213 9.38 -2.50 -2.99
N ASP A 214 10.28 -1.53 -2.86
CA ASP A 214 11.13 -1.03 -3.93
C ASP A 214 12.46 -0.54 -3.37
N ASN A 215 13.55 -0.68 -4.14
CA ASN A 215 14.86 -0.23 -3.70
C ASN A 215 15.03 1.30 -3.78
N GLY A 216 14.28 1.97 -4.64
CA GLY A 216 14.36 3.42 -4.78
C GLY A 216 13.94 4.19 -3.55
N VAL A 217 13.15 3.58 -2.63
CA VAL A 217 12.72 4.21 -1.36
C VAL A 217 13.70 4.00 -0.21
N VAL A 218 14.81 3.27 -0.40
CA VAL A 218 15.87 2.99 0.57
C VAL A 218 17.04 4.01 0.45
#